data_ae3ba64bec5b51bbddcd9d002b9597cc
#
_entry.id   ae3ba64bec5b51bbddcd9d002b9597cc
#
_cell.length_a   1.000
_cell.length_b   1.000
_cell.length_c   1.000
_cell.angle_alpha   90.00
_cell.angle_beta   90.00
_cell.angle_gamma   90.00
#
_symmetry.space_group_name_H-M   'P 1'
#
loop_
_entity.id
_entity.type
_entity.pdbx_description
1 polymer ?
#
loop_
_entity_poly.entity_id
_entity_poly.type
_entity_poly.pdbx_seq_one_letter_code
_entity_poly.pdbx_strand_id
1 'polypeptide(L)'
;ATPKYVREDSGQTKKTYDGYKEENDAILLENIVNWLSNKETFTSLDQVNGLQLDSPTALQTFEQPSLSTEPQPEPWSAPNAGYQWFNTNTFKPGSYGYNGAVTTSDYVVTHPSILPNNEIFQMKIQVNNLLPNTTYNNYSLGIFTTGGTQVAKVQNANGTWPSTFGYSSAFSFTTNSLGSAEKVVNVQIDSNTTGQATLRLRQNTTTKYNETVTINKK
;
A
#
# COMPACT_ATOMS: atom_id res chain seq x y z
N ALA A 1 7.72 19.93 20.98
CA ALA A 1 7.14 19.83 22.33
C ALA A 1 5.85 19.03 22.27
N THR A 2 5.83 17.88 22.90
CA THR A 2 4.63 17.03 22.92
C THR A 2 3.73 17.49 24.07
N PRO A 3 2.49 17.87 23.80
CA PRO A 3 1.62 18.36 24.84
C PRO A 3 1.29 17.23 25.82
N LYS A 4 1.20 17.59 27.09
CA LYS A 4 0.55 16.72 28.07
C LYS A 4 -0.94 16.65 27.75
N TYR A 5 -1.49 15.48 27.69
CA TYR A 5 -2.93 15.29 27.57
C TYR A 5 -3.47 14.34 28.66
N VAL A 6 -4.71 14.51 28.98
CA VAL A 6 -5.39 13.69 29.95
C VAL A 6 -5.95 12.47 29.25
N ARG A 7 -5.71 11.30 29.79
CA ARG A 7 -6.28 10.05 29.26
C ARG A 7 -7.78 9.99 29.57
N GLU A 8 -8.56 9.71 28.56
CA GLU A 8 -10.02 9.63 28.69
C GLU A 8 -10.46 8.42 29.53
N ASP A 9 -9.66 7.34 29.52
CA ASP A 9 -9.97 6.10 30.22
C ASP A 9 -9.72 6.16 31.76
N SER A 10 -8.79 6.99 32.20
CA SER A 10 -8.35 7.01 33.60
C SER A 10 -8.32 8.40 34.23
N GLY A 11 -8.49 9.45 33.44
CA GLY A 11 -8.33 10.83 33.88
C GLY A 11 -6.90 11.19 34.29
N GLN A 12 -5.95 10.27 34.14
CA GLN A 12 -4.55 10.51 34.46
C GLN A 12 -3.84 11.27 33.35
N THR A 13 -2.91 12.13 33.73
CA THR A 13 -2.08 12.82 32.78
C THR A 13 -1.13 11.83 32.11
N LYS A 14 -1.23 11.67 30.81
CA LYS A 14 -0.24 10.93 30.03
C LYS A 14 0.92 11.87 29.72
N LYS A 15 2.11 11.51 30.18
CA LYS A 15 3.34 12.12 29.70
C LYS A 15 3.74 11.40 28.41
N THR A 16 3.47 12.03 27.28
CA THR A 16 4.09 11.61 26.05
C THR A 16 5.54 12.06 26.04
N TYR A 17 6.32 11.51 25.15
CA TYR A 17 7.70 11.91 24.91
C TYR A 17 7.90 13.38 25.16
N ASP A 18 8.83 13.73 26.01
CA ASP A 18 9.29 15.10 26.20
C ASP A 18 10.43 15.35 25.19
N GLY A 19 10.13 15.14 23.93
CA GLY A 19 11.11 15.22 22.85
C GLY A 19 11.87 16.53 22.77
N TYR A 20 11.38 17.55 23.46
CA TYR A 20 12.13 18.80 23.63
C TYR A 20 13.30 18.67 24.59
N LYS A 21 13.20 17.78 25.58
CA LYS A 21 14.24 17.64 26.62
C LYS A 21 15.14 16.43 26.41
N GLU A 22 14.79 15.60 25.47
CA GLU A 22 15.55 14.41 25.17
C GLU A 22 16.67 14.73 24.18
N GLU A 23 17.87 14.28 24.49
CA GLU A 23 19.06 14.44 23.66
C GLU A 23 19.30 15.90 23.21
N ASN A 24 19.43 16.13 21.92
CA ASN A 24 19.76 17.43 21.33
C ASN A 24 18.57 18.16 20.69
N ASP A 25 17.34 17.70 20.90
CA ASP A 25 16.16 18.26 20.24
C ASP A 25 15.90 19.73 20.62
N ALA A 26 16.19 20.11 21.87
CA ALA A 26 16.12 21.51 22.29
C ALA A 26 17.09 22.37 21.51
N ILE A 27 18.34 21.91 21.37
CA ILE A 27 19.40 22.62 20.64
C ILE A 27 19.04 22.73 19.16
N LEU A 28 18.51 21.65 18.58
CA LEU A 28 18.05 21.66 17.19
C LEU A 28 16.95 22.69 16.95
N LEU A 29 15.94 22.75 17.83
CA LEU A 29 14.85 23.72 17.70
C LEU A 29 15.34 25.16 17.90
N GLU A 30 16.19 25.39 18.86
CA GLU A 30 16.82 26.72 19.06
C GLU A 30 17.62 27.12 17.83
N ASN A 31 18.41 26.24 17.27
CA ASN A 31 19.20 26.50 16.07
C ASN A 31 18.31 26.80 14.87
N ILE A 32 17.22 26.07 14.69
CA ILE A 32 16.24 26.33 13.61
C ILE A 32 15.62 27.72 13.79
N VAL A 33 15.18 28.07 15.00
CA VAL A 33 14.59 29.40 15.27
C VAL A 33 15.61 30.51 15.04
N ASN A 34 16.83 30.35 15.52
CA ASN A 34 17.92 31.32 15.33
C ASN A 34 18.27 31.49 13.86
N TRP A 35 18.34 30.38 13.12
CA TRP A 35 18.61 30.40 11.68
C TRP A 35 17.49 31.07 10.88
N LEU A 36 16.23 30.77 11.18
CA LEU A 36 15.08 31.41 10.53
C LEU A 36 14.92 32.90 10.88
N SER A 37 15.38 33.30 12.07
CA SER A 37 15.37 34.71 12.51
C SER A 37 16.56 35.50 12.03
N ASN A 38 17.60 34.84 11.54
CA ASN A 38 18.81 35.49 11.01
C ASN A 38 18.50 36.09 9.64
N LYS A 39 18.92 37.33 9.47
CA LYS A 39 18.77 38.08 8.19
C LYS A 39 19.88 37.79 7.19
N GLU A 40 20.83 36.93 7.54
CA GLU A 40 21.90 36.54 6.62
C GLU A 40 21.36 35.52 5.61
N THR A 41 21.60 35.82 4.34
CA THR A 41 21.26 34.91 3.25
C THR A 41 22.50 34.11 2.87
N PHE A 42 22.51 32.83 3.24
CA PHE A 42 23.53 31.90 2.76
C PHE A 42 23.00 31.15 1.52
N THR A 43 23.83 31.00 0.52
CA THR A 43 23.52 30.23 -0.69
C THR A 43 24.09 28.81 -0.64
N SER A 44 25.00 28.56 0.32
CA SER A 44 25.57 27.23 0.57
C SER A 44 26.01 27.08 2.02
N LEU A 45 26.17 25.87 2.52
CA LEU A 45 26.53 25.56 3.92
C LEU A 45 27.95 26.01 4.26
N ASP A 46 28.87 26.06 3.30
CA ASP A 46 30.25 26.51 3.47
C ASP A 46 30.37 28.00 3.73
N GLN A 47 29.33 28.78 3.52
CA GLN A 47 29.27 30.19 3.87
C GLN A 47 28.95 30.45 5.35
N VAL A 48 28.50 29.42 6.07
CA VAL A 48 28.19 29.53 7.50
C VAL A 48 29.47 29.40 8.31
N ASN A 49 29.95 30.50 8.82
CA ASN A 49 31.20 30.54 9.58
C ASN A 49 31.08 29.70 10.86
N GLY A 50 32.01 28.77 11.06
CA GLY A 50 32.05 27.89 12.24
C GLY A 50 31.11 26.68 12.17
N LEU A 51 30.46 26.46 11.03
CA LEU A 51 29.69 25.22 10.83
C LEU A 51 30.64 24.01 10.77
N GLN A 52 30.49 23.12 11.73
CA GLN A 52 31.12 21.80 11.65
C GLN A 52 30.06 20.81 11.16
N LEU A 53 30.32 20.25 10.00
CA LEU A 53 29.46 19.15 9.52
C LEU A 53 29.76 17.91 10.34
N ASP A 54 28.76 17.41 10.99
CA ASP A 54 28.84 16.14 11.71
C ASP A 54 28.95 14.97 10.73
N SER A 55 29.59 13.89 11.16
CA SER A 55 29.58 12.67 10.37
C SER A 55 28.12 12.21 10.22
N PRO A 56 27.68 11.82 9.01
CA PRO A 56 26.33 11.34 8.84
C PRO A 56 26.04 10.23 9.85
N THR A 57 25.02 10.41 10.67
CA THR A 57 24.52 9.35 11.54
C THR A 57 24.08 8.20 10.66
N ALA A 58 24.59 7.00 10.94
CA ALA A 58 24.13 5.82 10.23
C ALA A 58 22.61 5.73 10.35
N LEU A 59 21.93 5.65 9.22
CA LEU A 59 20.48 5.43 9.22
C LEU A 59 20.20 4.15 10.00
N GLN A 60 19.46 4.27 11.08
CA GLN A 60 18.97 3.09 11.78
C GLN A 60 18.07 2.31 10.83
N THR A 61 18.29 1.02 10.80
CA THR A 61 17.37 0.13 10.07
C THR A 61 16.02 0.24 10.77
N PHE A 62 15.00 0.73 10.07
CA PHE A 62 13.65 0.73 10.62
C PHE A 62 13.28 -0.70 10.98
N GLU A 63 12.90 -0.91 12.22
CA GLU A 63 12.30 -2.17 12.63
C GLU A 63 11.07 -2.44 11.76
N GLN A 64 10.93 -3.69 11.34
CA GLN A 64 9.67 -4.07 10.71
C GLN A 64 8.58 -4.05 11.78
N PRO A 65 7.48 -3.29 11.61
CA PRO A 65 6.46 -3.16 12.66
C PRO A 65 5.87 -4.49 13.12
N SER A 66 5.89 -5.51 12.27
CA SER A 66 5.45 -6.87 12.60
C SER A 66 6.41 -7.63 13.54
N LEU A 67 7.66 -7.18 13.64
CA LEU A 67 8.71 -7.78 14.47
C LEU A 67 9.12 -6.86 15.62
N SER A 68 8.68 -5.60 15.58
CA SER A 68 8.99 -4.63 16.61
C SER A 68 8.26 -4.96 17.91
N THR A 69 8.98 -4.92 18.98
CA THR A 69 8.42 -4.94 20.32
C THR A 69 8.14 -3.52 20.84
N GLU A 70 8.53 -2.50 20.09
CA GLU A 70 8.38 -1.09 20.42
C GLU A 70 7.47 -0.35 19.42
N PRO A 71 6.71 0.65 19.86
CA PRO A 71 6.54 1.02 21.27
C PRO A 71 5.74 -0.06 22.00
N GLN A 72 6.27 -0.54 23.10
CA GLN A 72 5.52 -1.41 23.99
C GLN A 72 4.22 -0.68 24.39
N PRO A 73 3.08 -1.39 24.50
CA PRO A 73 1.96 -0.80 25.22
C PRO A 73 2.49 -0.34 26.55
N GLU A 74 2.41 0.95 26.82
CA GLU A 74 2.82 1.46 28.12
C GLU A 74 2.09 0.64 29.19
N PRO A 75 2.76 0.10 30.21
CA PRO A 75 2.12 -0.79 31.19
C PRO A 75 0.89 -0.18 31.86
N TRP A 76 0.86 1.16 31.95
CA TRP A 76 -0.27 1.92 32.51
C TRP A 76 -1.29 2.35 31.44
N SER A 77 -1.06 2.06 30.18
CA SER A 77 -1.88 2.50 29.06
C SER A 77 -2.56 1.37 28.32
N ALA A 78 -2.58 0.18 28.89
CA ALA A 78 -3.37 -0.90 28.32
C ALA A 78 -4.81 -0.39 28.11
N PRO A 79 -5.34 -0.33 26.89
CA PRO A 79 -6.69 0.12 26.67
C PRO A 79 -7.66 -0.83 27.38
N ASN A 80 -8.66 -0.29 28.03
CA ASN A 80 -9.74 -1.09 28.57
C ASN A 80 -10.43 -1.83 27.42
N ALA A 81 -10.92 -3.02 27.68
CA ALA A 81 -11.70 -3.77 26.71
C ALA A 81 -12.85 -2.89 26.17
N GLY A 82 -12.91 -2.73 24.85
CA GLY A 82 -13.90 -1.88 24.20
C GLY A 82 -13.49 -0.43 23.98
N TYR A 83 -12.27 -0.04 24.34
CA TYR A 83 -11.77 1.31 24.06
C TYR A 83 -11.44 1.47 22.59
N GLN A 84 -12.16 2.34 21.89
CA GLN A 84 -12.17 2.35 20.42
C GLN A 84 -10.92 2.91 19.75
N TRP A 85 -10.11 3.73 20.43
CA TRP A 85 -8.88 4.26 19.85
C TRP A 85 -7.81 3.19 19.63
N PHE A 86 -7.94 2.04 20.30
CA PHE A 86 -7.07 0.89 20.13
C PHE A 86 -7.82 -0.25 19.42
N ASN A 87 -8.18 -0.04 18.20
CA ASN A 87 -8.78 -1.08 17.39
C ASN A 87 -7.74 -1.65 16.42
N THR A 88 -7.13 -2.78 16.80
CA THR A 88 -6.13 -3.46 15.98
C THR A 88 -6.66 -3.91 14.61
N ASN A 89 -7.99 -4.02 14.45
CA ASN A 89 -8.61 -4.37 13.18
C ASN A 89 -8.51 -3.24 12.13
N THR A 90 -8.22 -2.03 12.56
CA THR A 90 -8.01 -0.88 11.67
C THR A 90 -6.56 -0.70 11.25
N PHE A 91 -5.65 -1.47 11.83
CA PHE A 91 -4.23 -1.36 11.53
C PHE A 91 -3.91 -1.92 10.16
N LYS A 92 -3.12 -1.20 9.40
CA LYS A 92 -2.64 -1.68 8.11
C LYS A 92 -1.61 -2.79 8.29
N PRO A 93 -1.53 -3.75 7.35
CA PRO A 93 -0.46 -4.73 7.35
C PRO A 93 0.91 -4.06 7.48
N GLY A 94 1.75 -4.57 8.37
CA GLY A 94 3.08 -4.04 8.65
C GLY A 94 3.12 -2.87 9.64
N SER A 95 1.98 -2.37 10.15
CA SER A 95 1.98 -1.38 11.22
C SER A 95 2.10 -2.06 12.59
N TYR A 96 2.68 -1.32 13.55
CA TYR A 96 2.78 -1.79 14.92
C TYR A 96 1.40 -2.12 15.51
N GLY A 97 1.32 -3.24 16.22
CA GLY A 97 0.07 -3.73 16.78
C GLY A 97 -0.86 -4.42 15.79
N TYR A 98 -0.45 -4.55 14.52
CA TYR A 98 -1.19 -5.34 13.56
C TYR A 98 -1.24 -6.81 14.01
N ASN A 99 -2.44 -7.33 14.26
CA ASN A 99 -2.66 -8.68 14.78
C ASN A 99 -3.07 -9.70 13.71
N GLY A 100 -2.86 -9.36 12.45
CA GLY A 100 -3.32 -10.20 11.33
C GLY A 100 -4.81 -10.05 11.04
N ALA A 101 -5.50 -9.11 11.67
CA ALA A 101 -6.87 -8.80 11.33
C ALA A 101 -6.95 -8.41 9.86
N VAL A 102 -7.78 -9.11 9.13
CA VAL A 102 -7.91 -8.97 7.69
C VAL A 102 -8.52 -7.62 7.39
N THR A 103 -7.69 -6.64 7.08
CA THR A 103 -8.17 -5.56 6.23
C THR A 103 -8.61 -6.21 4.93
N THR A 104 -9.83 -5.95 4.50
CA THR A 104 -10.28 -6.41 3.18
C THR A 104 -9.26 -5.98 2.16
N SER A 105 -8.60 -6.94 1.53
CA SER A 105 -7.64 -6.63 0.48
C SER A 105 -8.39 -5.94 -0.66
N ASP A 106 -7.88 -4.78 -1.07
CA ASP A 106 -8.46 -4.02 -2.16
C ASP A 106 -7.83 -4.46 -3.48
N TYR A 107 -8.67 -4.76 -4.43
CA TYR A 107 -8.28 -5.08 -5.79
C TYR A 107 -8.88 -4.05 -6.71
N VAL A 108 -8.04 -3.47 -7.57
CA VAL A 108 -8.46 -2.51 -8.58
C VAL A 108 -7.93 -2.97 -9.93
N VAL A 109 -8.80 -3.00 -10.93
CA VAL A 109 -8.39 -3.27 -12.31
C VAL A 109 -8.68 -2.04 -13.16
N THR A 110 -7.62 -1.39 -13.62
CA THR A 110 -7.71 -0.24 -14.52
C THR A 110 -7.63 -0.72 -15.96
N HIS A 111 -8.58 -0.32 -16.78
CA HIS A 111 -8.70 -0.71 -18.17
C HIS A 111 -9.36 0.42 -18.99
N PRO A 112 -9.37 0.37 -20.33
CA PRO A 112 -10.15 1.27 -21.16
C PRO A 112 -11.65 1.25 -20.80
N SER A 113 -12.31 2.39 -20.84
CA SER A 113 -13.75 2.49 -20.51
C SER A 113 -14.63 1.60 -21.39
N ILE A 114 -14.19 1.36 -22.62
CA ILE A 114 -14.75 0.36 -23.54
C ILE A 114 -13.59 -0.56 -23.92
N LEU A 115 -13.77 -1.85 -23.74
CA LEU A 115 -12.76 -2.85 -24.08
C LEU A 115 -12.78 -3.10 -25.60
N PRO A 116 -11.70 -2.79 -26.32
CA PRO A 116 -11.66 -2.99 -27.77
C PRO A 116 -11.56 -4.47 -28.11
N ASN A 117 -12.35 -4.91 -29.10
CA ASN A 117 -12.30 -6.29 -29.61
C ASN A 117 -11.47 -6.45 -30.89
N ASN A 118 -10.89 -5.36 -31.40
CA ASN A 118 -10.12 -5.32 -32.65
C ASN A 118 -8.63 -4.96 -32.47
N GLU A 119 -8.22 -4.71 -31.27
CA GLU A 119 -6.82 -4.41 -30.93
C GLU A 119 -6.40 -5.05 -29.60
N ILE A 120 -5.08 -5.14 -29.39
CA ILE A 120 -4.52 -5.54 -28.11
C ILE A 120 -4.48 -4.30 -27.21
N PHE A 121 -4.90 -4.44 -25.97
CA PHE A 121 -4.87 -3.37 -24.98
C PHE A 121 -4.29 -3.85 -23.66
N GLN A 122 -3.97 -2.90 -22.79
CA GLN A 122 -3.41 -3.18 -21.47
C GLN A 122 -4.46 -3.03 -20.37
N MET A 123 -4.35 -3.91 -19.40
CA MET A 123 -5.01 -3.78 -18.10
C MET A 123 -3.96 -3.73 -17.00
N LYS A 124 -4.17 -2.86 -16.03
CA LYS A 124 -3.34 -2.76 -14.84
C LYS A 124 -4.12 -3.27 -13.64
N ILE A 125 -3.59 -4.29 -13.01
CA ILE A 125 -4.16 -4.90 -11.80
C ILE A 125 -3.35 -4.39 -10.63
N GLN A 126 -4.00 -3.81 -9.63
CA GLN A 126 -3.41 -3.35 -8.38
C GLN A 126 -4.03 -4.11 -7.22
N VAL A 127 -3.20 -4.49 -6.28
CA VAL A 127 -3.62 -5.10 -5.02
C VAL A 127 -3.06 -4.28 -3.87
N ASN A 128 -3.87 -4.02 -2.86
CA ASN A 128 -3.50 -3.24 -1.69
C ASN A 128 -3.91 -3.98 -0.41
N ASN A 129 -3.39 -3.51 0.72
CA ASN A 129 -3.75 -4.02 2.04
C ASN A 129 -3.50 -5.54 2.21
N LEU A 130 -2.46 -6.04 1.59
CA LEU A 130 -1.93 -7.39 1.80
C LEU A 130 -0.74 -7.36 2.77
N LEU A 131 -0.28 -8.51 3.23
CA LEU A 131 0.94 -8.57 4.04
C LEU A 131 2.13 -8.04 3.25
N PRO A 132 2.97 -7.17 3.82
CA PRO A 132 4.16 -6.66 3.16
C PRO A 132 5.16 -7.75 2.79
N ASN A 133 5.95 -7.49 1.73
CA ASN A 133 7.05 -8.34 1.28
C ASN A 133 6.67 -9.83 1.12
N THR A 134 5.42 -10.08 0.74
CA THR A 134 4.85 -11.44 0.65
C THR A 134 4.44 -11.76 -0.77
N THR A 135 4.71 -12.98 -1.22
CA THR A 135 4.30 -13.45 -2.54
C THR A 135 2.97 -14.21 -2.45
N TYR A 136 2.01 -13.74 -3.22
CA TYR A 136 0.67 -14.33 -3.37
C TYR A 136 0.55 -14.95 -4.75
N ASN A 137 0.28 -16.23 -4.80
CA ASN A 137 0.27 -17.02 -6.03
C ASN A 137 -1.16 -17.32 -6.52
N ASN A 138 -1.22 -17.89 -7.72
CA ASN A 138 -2.42 -18.49 -8.32
C ASN A 138 -3.54 -17.50 -8.65
N TYR A 139 -3.18 -16.27 -9.02
CA TYR A 139 -4.15 -15.33 -9.59
C TYR A 139 -4.37 -15.64 -11.07
N SER A 140 -5.58 -15.41 -11.54
CA SER A 140 -5.92 -15.44 -12.97
C SER A 140 -7.00 -14.43 -13.30
N LEU A 141 -6.90 -13.84 -14.50
CA LEU A 141 -7.83 -12.86 -15.05
C LEU A 141 -8.62 -13.49 -16.19
N GLY A 142 -9.91 -13.24 -16.23
CA GLY A 142 -10.78 -13.70 -17.30
C GLY A 142 -11.87 -12.68 -17.61
N ILE A 143 -12.37 -12.71 -18.85
CA ILE A 143 -13.52 -11.92 -19.29
C ILE A 143 -14.49 -12.87 -19.96
N PHE A 144 -15.75 -12.84 -19.54
CA PHE A 144 -16.77 -13.74 -20.05
C PHE A 144 -18.11 -13.03 -20.23
N THR A 145 -18.87 -13.48 -21.21
CA THR A 145 -20.22 -12.99 -21.48
C THR A 145 -21.25 -13.67 -20.57
N THR A 146 -22.49 -13.20 -20.62
CA THR A 146 -23.63 -13.85 -19.96
C THR A 146 -23.69 -15.32 -20.39
N GLY A 147 -23.79 -16.23 -19.43
CA GLY A 147 -23.70 -17.66 -19.69
C GLY A 147 -22.31 -18.30 -19.49
N GLY A 148 -21.28 -17.47 -19.19
CA GLY A 148 -19.96 -17.94 -18.79
C GLY A 148 -18.98 -18.20 -19.93
N THR A 149 -19.33 -17.87 -21.17
CA THR A 149 -18.44 -18.04 -22.33
C THR A 149 -17.25 -17.07 -22.22
N GLN A 150 -16.06 -17.62 -22.15
CA GLN A 150 -14.81 -16.84 -22.10
C GLN A 150 -14.51 -16.21 -23.46
N VAL A 151 -14.20 -14.92 -23.44
CA VAL A 151 -14.02 -14.12 -24.68
C VAL A 151 -12.67 -13.37 -24.72
N ALA A 152 -11.82 -13.58 -23.73
CA ALA A 152 -10.52 -12.92 -23.69
C ALA A 152 -9.36 -13.93 -23.67
N LYS A 153 -8.23 -13.47 -24.20
CA LYS A 153 -6.91 -14.06 -24.02
C LYS A 153 -6.04 -13.04 -23.29
N VAL A 154 -5.27 -13.50 -22.34
CA VAL A 154 -4.26 -12.69 -21.65
C VAL A 154 -2.89 -13.22 -22.04
N GLN A 155 -1.99 -12.33 -22.45
CA GLN A 155 -0.65 -12.71 -22.86
C GLN A 155 0.12 -13.33 -21.68
N ASN A 156 0.78 -14.43 -21.93
CA ASN A 156 1.63 -15.11 -20.95
C ASN A 156 2.88 -14.25 -20.64
N ALA A 157 3.51 -14.50 -19.50
CA ALA A 157 4.72 -13.78 -19.08
C ALA A 157 5.91 -13.90 -20.06
N ASN A 158 5.94 -14.98 -20.86
CA ASN A 158 6.94 -15.19 -21.91
C ASN A 158 6.60 -14.52 -23.25
N GLY A 159 5.54 -13.70 -23.29
CA GLY A 159 5.09 -13.00 -24.49
C GLY A 159 4.22 -13.82 -25.45
N THR A 160 3.97 -15.10 -25.21
CA THR A 160 3.12 -15.91 -26.06
C THR A 160 1.63 -15.70 -25.75
N TRP A 161 0.78 -15.98 -26.73
CA TRP A 161 -0.67 -15.93 -26.55
C TRP A 161 -1.24 -17.34 -26.37
N PRO A 162 -2.25 -17.52 -25.47
CA PRO A 162 -3.00 -18.77 -25.41
C PRO A 162 -3.68 -19.08 -26.74
N SER A 163 -3.83 -20.36 -27.05
CA SER A 163 -4.54 -20.79 -28.27
C SER A 163 -6.05 -20.56 -28.17
N THR A 164 -6.62 -20.67 -26.97
CA THR A 164 -8.05 -20.55 -26.70
C THR A 164 -8.37 -19.34 -25.81
N PHE A 165 -9.59 -18.83 -25.91
CA PHE A 165 -10.13 -17.87 -24.97
C PHE A 165 -10.37 -18.53 -23.60
N GLY A 166 -10.02 -17.83 -22.52
CA GLY A 166 -10.08 -18.40 -21.19
C GLY A 166 -9.50 -17.50 -20.12
N TYR A 167 -9.44 -18.01 -18.91
CA TYR A 167 -8.65 -17.36 -17.89
C TYR A 167 -7.16 -17.36 -18.27
N SER A 168 -6.46 -16.31 -17.86
CA SER A 168 -5.01 -16.25 -18.00
C SER A 168 -4.32 -17.46 -17.37
N SER A 169 -3.11 -17.76 -17.77
CA SER A 169 -2.18 -18.54 -16.97
C SER A 169 -2.07 -17.94 -15.57
N ALA A 170 -1.83 -18.79 -14.59
CA ALA A 170 -1.68 -18.34 -13.22
C ALA A 170 -0.47 -17.39 -13.08
N PHE A 171 -0.64 -16.31 -12.35
CA PHE A 171 0.42 -15.36 -12.04
C PHE A 171 0.46 -15.04 -10.55
N SER A 172 1.51 -14.35 -10.13
CA SER A 172 1.76 -13.98 -8.75
C SER A 172 1.91 -12.48 -8.59
N PHE A 173 1.61 -12.00 -7.38
CA PHE A 173 1.99 -10.68 -6.88
C PHE A 173 3.01 -10.84 -5.77
N THR A 174 4.04 -10.02 -5.78
CA THR A 174 4.93 -9.84 -4.62
C THR A 174 4.73 -8.42 -4.13
N THR A 175 4.22 -8.30 -2.92
CA THR A 175 3.92 -7.00 -2.32
C THR A 175 5.20 -6.29 -1.90
N ASN A 176 5.16 -4.97 -1.95
CA ASN A 176 6.18 -4.09 -1.40
C ASN A 176 6.04 -3.96 0.14
N SER A 177 6.86 -3.10 0.74
CA SER A 177 6.81 -2.81 2.19
C SER A 177 5.49 -2.20 2.67
N LEU A 178 4.65 -1.70 1.76
CA LEU A 178 3.34 -1.14 2.07
C LEU A 178 2.19 -2.14 1.86
N GLY A 179 2.50 -3.40 1.55
CA GLY A 179 1.48 -4.42 1.30
C GLY A 179 0.74 -4.24 -0.03
N SER A 180 1.37 -3.55 -0.99
CA SER A 180 0.79 -3.28 -2.31
C SER A 180 1.64 -3.90 -3.41
N ALA A 181 0.98 -4.31 -4.49
CA ALA A 181 1.63 -4.77 -5.71
C ALA A 181 0.81 -4.40 -6.94
N GLU A 182 1.45 -4.37 -8.10
CA GLU A 182 0.78 -4.15 -9.36
C GLU A 182 1.30 -5.08 -10.46
N LYS A 183 0.45 -5.31 -11.43
CA LYS A 183 0.79 -6.10 -12.63
C LYS A 183 0.07 -5.52 -13.83
N VAL A 184 0.81 -5.31 -14.91
CA VAL A 184 0.26 -4.96 -16.22
C VAL A 184 0.18 -6.21 -17.07
N VAL A 185 -0.92 -6.41 -17.73
CA VAL A 185 -1.16 -7.53 -18.64
C VAL A 185 -1.70 -7.03 -19.98
N ASN A 186 -1.28 -7.66 -21.08
CA ASN A 186 -1.86 -7.43 -22.40
C ASN A 186 -3.05 -8.38 -22.61
N VAL A 187 -4.11 -7.83 -23.15
CA VAL A 187 -5.38 -8.53 -23.34
C VAL A 187 -5.82 -8.40 -24.80
N GLN A 188 -6.37 -9.49 -25.33
CA GLN A 188 -7.02 -9.55 -26.63
C GLN A 188 -8.41 -10.16 -26.44
N ILE A 189 -9.43 -9.53 -27.01
CA ILE A 189 -10.82 -10.03 -26.99
C ILE A 189 -11.16 -10.62 -28.34
N ASP A 190 -12.07 -11.62 -28.34
CA ASP A 190 -12.66 -12.19 -29.56
C ASP A 190 -13.31 -11.08 -30.37
N SER A 191 -12.87 -10.93 -31.62
CA SER A 191 -13.32 -9.87 -32.55
C SER A 191 -14.83 -9.93 -32.87
N ASN A 192 -15.47 -11.06 -32.62
CA ASN A 192 -16.90 -11.26 -32.81
C ASN A 192 -17.75 -10.92 -31.59
N THR A 193 -17.11 -10.58 -30.46
CA THR A 193 -17.82 -10.30 -29.20
C THR A 193 -18.06 -8.81 -29.05
N THR A 194 -19.29 -8.42 -28.78
CA THR A 194 -19.69 -7.06 -28.42
C THR A 194 -20.71 -7.06 -27.29
N GLY A 195 -20.91 -5.92 -26.62
CA GLY A 195 -21.89 -5.75 -25.56
C GLY A 195 -21.29 -5.96 -24.16
N GLN A 196 -22.14 -6.30 -23.21
CA GLN A 196 -21.74 -6.44 -21.82
C GLN A 196 -21.04 -7.78 -21.57
N ALA A 197 -19.98 -7.71 -20.76
CA ALA A 197 -19.23 -8.86 -20.29
C ALA A 197 -18.84 -8.64 -18.82
N THR A 198 -18.36 -9.69 -18.19
CA THR A 198 -17.86 -9.64 -16.82
C THR A 198 -16.35 -9.84 -16.83
N LEU A 199 -15.64 -8.87 -16.30
CA LEU A 199 -14.22 -8.95 -15.97
C LEU A 199 -14.08 -9.54 -14.56
N ARG A 200 -13.25 -10.57 -14.42
CA ARG A 200 -13.05 -11.23 -13.13
C ARG A 200 -11.58 -11.53 -12.87
N LEU A 201 -11.11 -11.08 -11.71
CA LEU A 201 -9.85 -11.54 -11.11
C LEU A 201 -10.19 -12.59 -10.04
N ARG A 202 -9.51 -13.71 -10.06
CA ARG A 202 -9.65 -14.75 -9.03
C ARG A 202 -8.28 -15.18 -8.51
N GLN A 203 -8.27 -15.70 -7.29
CA GLN A 203 -7.14 -16.43 -6.73
C GLN A 203 -7.58 -17.86 -6.48
N ASN A 204 -6.95 -18.82 -7.13
CA ASN A 204 -7.48 -20.17 -7.26
C ASN A 204 -8.93 -20.12 -7.84
N THR A 205 -9.91 -20.56 -7.07
CA THR A 205 -11.33 -20.49 -7.43
C THR A 205 -12.08 -19.30 -6.81
N THR A 206 -11.46 -18.57 -5.88
CA THR A 206 -12.08 -17.47 -5.14
C THR A 206 -12.02 -16.19 -5.94
N THR A 207 -13.17 -15.58 -6.20
CA THR A 207 -13.26 -14.25 -6.83
C THR A 207 -12.73 -13.17 -5.89
N LYS A 208 -11.81 -12.36 -6.39
CA LYS A 208 -11.22 -11.22 -5.69
C LYS A 208 -11.73 -9.88 -6.22
N TYR A 209 -12.03 -9.83 -7.50
CA TYR A 209 -12.59 -8.64 -8.16
C TYR A 209 -13.56 -9.08 -9.25
N ASN A 210 -14.62 -8.32 -9.43
CA ASN A 210 -15.64 -8.59 -10.43
C ASN A 210 -16.27 -7.27 -10.87
N GLU A 211 -16.34 -7.03 -12.17
CA GLU A 211 -16.88 -5.80 -12.75
C GLU A 211 -17.61 -6.10 -14.05
N THR A 212 -18.68 -5.36 -14.30
CA THR A 212 -19.34 -5.36 -15.60
C THR A 212 -18.65 -4.39 -16.54
N VAL A 213 -18.19 -4.86 -17.67
CA VAL A 213 -17.48 -4.09 -18.70
C VAL A 213 -18.24 -4.11 -20.01
N THR A 214 -17.99 -3.13 -20.86
CA THR A 214 -18.57 -3.08 -22.20
C THR A 214 -17.49 -3.37 -23.25
N ILE A 215 -17.78 -4.27 -24.16
CA ILE A 215 -16.91 -4.64 -25.29
C ILE A 215 -17.49 -4.02 -26.56
N ASN A 216 -16.64 -3.36 -27.34
CA ASN A 216 -17.04 -2.85 -28.65
C ASN A 216 -15.80 -2.71 -29.53
N LYS A 217 -16.07 -2.54 -30.83
CA LYS A 217 -15.03 -2.15 -31.79
C LYS A 217 -14.64 -0.71 -31.56
N LYS A 218 -13.34 -0.46 -31.50
CA LYS A 218 -12.78 0.89 -31.40
C LYS A 218 -12.70 1.53 -32.78
#